data_3b2274f873ca11c565b77bedc31ad32d
#
_entry.id   3b2274f873ca11c565b77bedc31ad32d
#
_cell.length_a   1.000
_cell.length_b   1.000
_cell.length_c   1.000
_cell.angle_alpha   90.00
_cell.angle_beta   90.00
_cell.angle_gamma   90.00
#
_symmetry.space_group_name_H-M   'P 1'
#
loop_
_entity.id
_entity.type
_entity.pdbx_description
1 polymer ?
#
loop_
_entity_poly.entity_id
_entity_poly.type
_entity_poly.pdbx_seq_one_letter_code
_entity_poly.pdbx_strand_id
1 'polypeptide(L)'
;LIAGGTIAGTVGYIAHRKQRKLDKQFGLALQEYLDAARNGTLNLDILNSLISSIEAIEKNFPQKSINLNISAAQFSDLINCIFDFTKRLAEANNFNTNSINRPKYFKKKTSDDLKYYLNMQKQIFEQAA
;
A
#
# COMPACT_ATOMS: atom_id res chain seq x y z
N LEU A 1 -1.95 0.80 -20.70
CA LEU A 1 -0.85 -0.05 -20.29
C LEU A 1 -0.17 0.54 -19.05
N ILE A 2 -0.15 -0.21 -17.99
CA ILE A 2 0.50 0.23 -16.78
C ILE A 2 1.94 -0.28 -16.78
N ALA A 3 2.87 0.66 -16.74
CA ALA A 3 4.28 0.34 -16.62
C ALA A 3 4.92 1.39 -15.73
N GLY A 4 5.36 1.04 -14.59
CA GLY A 4 5.97 1.97 -13.63
C GLY A 4 7.13 1.34 -12.90
N GLY A 5 7.60 0.22 -13.41
CA GLY A 5 8.66 -0.51 -12.76
C GLY A 5 8.14 -1.38 -11.65
N THR A 6 9.03 -1.80 -10.79
CA THR A 6 8.72 -2.66 -9.68
C THR A 6 9.22 -2.04 -8.39
N ILE A 7 8.76 -2.56 -7.27
CA ILE A 7 9.29 -2.14 -5.97
C ILE A 7 10.72 -2.63 -5.86
N ALA A 8 11.64 -1.70 -5.59
CA ALA A 8 13.05 -2.02 -5.42
C ALA A 8 13.29 -2.44 -3.97
N GLY A 9 14.15 -3.42 -3.80
CA GLY A 9 14.53 -3.89 -2.48
C GLY A 9 13.47 -4.76 -1.83
N THR A 10 13.78 -5.19 -0.63
CA THR A 10 12.86 -6.03 0.15
C THR A 10 12.43 -5.29 1.39
N VAL A 11 11.16 -5.36 1.66
CA VAL A 11 10.60 -4.89 2.92
C VAL A 11 10.42 -6.12 3.80
N GLY A 12 11.03 -6.11 4.96
CA GLY A 12 10.86 -7.21 5.88
C GLY A 12 9.42 -7.23 6.35
N TYR A 13 8.71 -8.26 5.97
CA TYR A 13 7.30 -8.33 6.22
C TYR A 13 6.91 -9.74 6.65
N ILE A 14 6.12 -9.79 7.71
CA ILE A 14 5.65 -11.04 8.28
C ILE A 14 4.14 -11.08 8.18
N ALA A 15 3.62 -12.02 7.43
CA ALA A 15 2.19 -12.15 7.25
C ALA A 15 1.52 -12.95 8.34
N HIS A 16 2.22 -13.89 8.91
CA HIS A 16 1.61 -14.78 9.89
C HIS A 16 1.60 -14.15 11.28
N ARG A 17 0.53 -14.29 11.97
CA ARG A 17 0.36 -13.75 13.31
C ARG A 17 -0.83 -14.39 13.97
N LYS A 18 -0.94 -14.15 15.27
CA LYS A 18 -2.09 -14.64 16.03
C LYS A 18 -3.20 -13.61 16.08
N GLN A 19 -3.38 -12.90 15.01
CA GLN A 19 -4.33 -11.80 15.02
C GLN A 19 -5.72 -12.22 14.66
N ARG A 20 -6.61 -11.24 14.81
CA ARG A 20 -7.96 -11.38 14.37
C ARG A 20 -8.01 -11.60 12.87
N LYS A 21 -9.13 -12.14 12.43
CA LYS A 21 -9.31 -12.45 11.02
C LYS A 21 -9.02 -11.26 10.10
N LEU A 22 -9.43 -10.05 10.52
CA LEU A 22 -9.24 -8.87 9.68
C LEU A 22 -7.76 -8.53 9.52
N ASP A 23 -6.97 -8.60 10.59
CA ASP A 23 -5.53 -8.36 10.50
C ASP A 23 -4.86 -9.39 9.60
N LYS A 24 -5.29 -10.64 9.69
CA LYS A 24 -4.74 -11.69 8.84
C LYS A 24 -5.09 -11.44 7.37
N GLN A 25 -6.32 -11.06 7.08
CA GLN A 25 -6.73 -10.76 5.73
C GLN A 25 -5.91 -9.60 5.15
N PHE A 26 -5.70 -8.56 5.95
CA PHE A 26 -4.87 -7.45 5.53
C PHE A 26 -3.45 -7.89 5.25
N GLY A 27 -2.88 -8.71 6.14
CA GLY A 27 -1.52 -9.22 5.95
C GLY A 27 -1.36 -10.00 4.66
N LEU A 28 -2.32 -10.84 4.35
CA LEU A 28 -2.28 -11.61 3.11
C LEU A 28 -2.45 -10.72 1.88
N ALA A 29 -3.36 -9.76 1.95
CA ALA A 29 -3.58 -8.82 0.85
C ALA A 29 -2.34 -7.96 0.61
N LEU A 30 -1.68 -7.51 1.67
CA LEU A 30 -0.45 -6.74 1.56
C LEU A 30 0.68 -7.58 0.95
N GLN A 31 0.79 -8.84 1.34
CA GLN A 31 1.79 -9.73 0.77
C GLN A 31 1.56 -9.91 -0.73
N GLU A 32 0.33 -10.13 -1.13
CA GLU A 32 -0.01 -10.28 -2.54
C GLU A 32 0.30 -9.00 -3.31
N TYR A 33 -0.02 -7.85 -2.73
CA TYR A 33 0.28 -6.56 -3.36
C TYR A 33 1.79 -6.37 -3.56
N LEU A 34 2.57 -6.63 -2.52
CA LEU A 34 4.02 -6.44 -2.60
C LEU A 34 4.64 -7.40 -3.62
N ASP A 35 4.18 -8.64 -3.67
CA ASP A 35 4.69 -9.60 -4.65
C ASP A 35 4.32 -9.16 -6.06
N ALA A 36 3.10 -8.73 -6.28
CA ALA A 36 2.67 -8.27 -7.59
C ALA A 36 3.43 -7.02 -8.03
N ALA A 37 3.64 -6.07 -7.12
CA ALA A 37 4.39 -4.86 -7.43
C ALA A 37 5.84 -5.16 -7.73
N ARG A 38 6.43 -6.15 -7.02
CA ARG A 38 7.80 -6.57 -7.26
C ARG A 38 7.94 -7.25 -8.61
N ASN A 39 6.94 -8.01 -9.01
CA ASN A 39 6.96 -8.78 -10.26
C ASN A 39 6.40 -8.02 -11.46
N GLY A 40 5.89 -6.81 -11.25
CA GLY A 40 5.30 -6.04 -12.33
C GLY A 40 3.92 -6.52 -12.78
N THR A 41 3.22 -7.25 -11.90
CA THR A 41 1.92 -7.84 -12.23
C THR A 41 0.76 -7.23 -11.45
N LEU A 42 0.98 -6.08 -10.84
CA LEU A 42 -0.06 -5.41 -10.06
C LEU A 42 -1.23 -5.01 -10.96
N ASN A 43 -2.44 -5.20 -10.46
CA ASN A 43 -3.66 -4.84 -11.17
C ASN A 43 -4.70 -4.25 -10.20
N LEU A 44 -5.81 -3.78 -10.74
CA LEU A 44 -6.87 -3.15 -9.94
C LEU A 44 -7.48 -4.11 -8.92
N ASP A 45 -7.62 -5.37 -9.26
CA ASP A 45 -8.22 -6.33 -8.34
C ASP A 45 -7.36 -6.49 -7.08
N ILE A 46 -6.06 -6.59 -7.25
CA ILE A 46 -5.14 -6.70 -6.11
C ILE A 46 -5.16 -5.43 -5.28
N LEU A 47 -5.14 -4.26 -5.93
CA LEU A 47 -5.23 -2.98 -5.25
C LEU A 47 -6.52 -2.85 -4.45
N ASN A 48 -7.64 -3.18 -5.08
CA ASN A 48 -8.94 -3.07 -4.42
C ASN A 48 -9.06 -4.03 -3.24
N SER A 49 -8.50 -5.24 -3.35
CA SER A 49 -8.48 -6.18 -2.24
C SER A 49 -7.74 -5.60 -1.04
N LEU A 50 -6.59 -4.98 -1.29
CA LEU A 50 -5.82 -4.39 -0.20
C LEU A 50 -6.55 -3.21 0.41
N ILE A 51 -7.07 -2.31 -0.40
CA ILE A 51 -7.82 -1.15 0.09
C ILE A 51 -9.02 -1.61 0.91
N SER A 52 -9.76 -2.61 0.43
CA SER A 52 -10.93 -3.13 1.13
C SER A 52 -10.55 -3.74 2.48
N SER A 53 -9.41 -4.42 2.55
CA SER A 53 -8.97 -5.00 3.82
C SER A 53 -8.63 -3.93 4.85
N ILE A 54 -8.04 -2.81 4.41
CA ILE A 54 -7.76 -1.68 5.29
C ILE A 54 -9.07 -1.06 5.78
N GLU A 55 -10.00 -0.84 4.87
CA GLU A 55 -11.29 -0.24 5.21
C GLU A 55 -12.10 -1.11 6.17
N ALA A 56 -12.01 -2.43 6.02
CA ALA A 56 -12.66 -3.35 6.94
C ALA A 56 -12.12 -3.21 8.36
N ILE A 57 -10.81 -3.05 8.50
CA ILE A 57 -10.21 -2.84 9.81
C ILE A 57 -10.66 -1.50 10.39
N GLU A 58 -10.62 -0.44 9.59
CA GLU A 58 -11.02 0.88 10.05
C GLU A 58 -12.47 0.94 10.48
N LYS A 59 -13.33 0.24 9.73
CA LYS A 59 -14.76 0.22 10.04
C LYS A 59 -15.05 -0.48 11.36
N ASN A 60 -14.33 -1.57 11.64
CA ASN A 60 -14.59 -2.38 12.83
C ASN A 60 -13.77 -1.93 14.04
N PHE A 61 -12.64 -1.28 13.81
CA PHE A 61 -11.75 -0.86 14.88
C PHE A 61 -11.19 0.54 14.60
N PRO A 62 -12.05 1.56 14.60
CA PRO A 62 -11.64 2.91 14.13
C PRO A 62 -10.57 3.57 14.99
N GLN A 63 -10.39 3.10 16.23
CA GLN A 63 -9.42 3.69 17.14
C GLN A 63 -8.08 2.96 17.16
N LYS A 64 -7.95 1.88 16.39
CA LYS A 64 -6.74 1.07 16.43
C LYS A 64 -5.91 1.23 15.18
N SER A 65 -4.59 1.24 15.37
CA SER A 65 -3.65 1.17 14.27
C SER A 65 -3.62 -0.25 13.72
N ILE A 66 -3.29 -0.36 12.45
CA ILE A 66 -3.09 -1.66 11.83
C ILE A 66 -1.81 -2.27 12.39
N ASN A 67 -1.90 -3.48 12.89
CA ASN A 67 -0.74 -4.16 13.47
C ASN A 67 -0.16 -5.17 12.48
N LEU A 68 1.03 -4.86 11.97
CA LEU A 68 1.74 -5.72 11.03
C LEU A 68 2.84 -6.54 11.69
N ASN A 69 3.04 -6.35 12.99
CA ASN A 69 4.10 -7.02 13.73
C ASN A 69 5.50 -6.70 13.16
N ILE A 70 5.68 -5.47 12.76
CA ILE A 70 6.97 -4.95 12.30
C ILE A 70 7.29 -3.69 13.07
N SER A 71 8.55 -3.29 13.07
CA SER A 71 8.99 -2.10 13.79
C SER A 71 8.51 -0.82 13.09
N ALA A 72 8.55 0.30 13.82
CA ALA A 72 8.22 1.60 13.22
C ALA A 72 9.15 1.93 12.06
N ALA A 73 10.43 1.57 12.17
CA ALA A 73 11.38 1.79 11.09
C ALA A 73 11.02 0.99 9.85
N GLN A 74 10.65 -0.28 10.05
CA GLN A 74 10.23 -1.12 8.92
C GLN A 74 8.96 -0.60 8.28
N PHE A 75 8.03 -0.07 9.08
CA PHE A 75 6.80 0.50 8.54
C PHE A 75 7.10 1.76 7.73
N SER A 76 8.01 2.60 8.22
CA SER A 76 8.45 3.79 7.47
C SER A 76 9.08 3.40 6.14
N ASP A 77 9.91 2.35 6.14
CA ASP A 77 10.51 1.87 4.90
C ASP A 77 9.44 1.36 3.93
N LEU A 78 8.44 0.67 4.43
CA LEU A 78 7.32 0.20 3.62
C LEU A 78 6.59 1.38 2.97
N ILE A 79 6.26 2.39 3.76
CA ILE A 79 5.55 3.57 3.24
C ILE A 79 6.41 4.29 2.19
N ASN A 80 7.71 4.43 2.44
CA ASN A 80 8.61 5.04 1.46
C ASN A 80 8.66 4.26 0.15
N CYS A 81 8.71 2.93 0.22
CA CYS A 81 8.71 2.10 -0.98
C CYS A 81 7.42 2.29 -1.77
N ILE A 82 6.29 2.35 -1.08
CA ILE A 82 4.99 2.53 -1.73
C ILE A 82 4.90 3.93 -2.32
N PHE A 83 5.40 4.94 -1.62
CA PHE A 83 5.45 6.30 -2.14
C PHE A 83 6.27 6.39 -3.43
N ASP A 84 7.49 5.83 -3.41
CA ASP A 84 8.35 5.84 -4.59
C ASP A 84 7.71 5.10 -5.76
N PHE A 85 7.09 3.96 -5.48
CA PHE A 85 6.40 3.20 -6.52
C PHE A 85 5.23 3.99 -7.10
N THR A 86 4.48 4.68 -6.25
CA THR A 86 3.36 5.52 -6.70
C THR A 86 3.85 6.61 -7.64
N LYS A 87 4.96 7.27 -7.29
CA LYS A 87 5.52 8.31 -8.14
C LYS A 87 5.98 7.77 -9.50
N ARG A 88 6.67 6.63 -9.50
CA ARG A 88 7.13 6.04 -10.75
C ARG A 88 5.96 5.58 -11.63
N LEU A 89 4.94 5.03 -11.01
CA LEU A 89 3.74 4.62 -11.72
C LEU A 89 3.05 5.83 -12.35
N ALA A 90 2.96 6.94 -11.60
CA ALA A 90 2.38 8.18 -12.09
C ALA A 90 3.16 8.73 -13.28
N GLU A 91 4.48 8.77 -13.17
CA GLU A 91 5.33 9.26 -14.25
C GLU A 91 5.18 8.42 -15.50
N ALA A 92 5.13 7.11 -15.35
CA ALA A 92 5.01 6.21 -16.50
C ALA A 92 3.67 6.32 -17.22
N ASN A 93 2.66 6.85 -16.56
CA ASN A 93 1.31 6.96 -17.11
C ASN A 93 0.83 8.40 -17.27
N ASN A 94 1.76 9.35 -17.26
CA ASN A 94 1.48 10.78 -17.45
C ASN A 94 0.49 11.34 -16.42
N PHE A 95 0.53 10.81 -15.20
CA PHE A 95 -0.25 11.32 -14.09
C PHE A 95 0.55 12.41 -13.39
N ASN A 96 -0.12 13.44 -12.90
CA ASN A 96 0.57 14.57 -12.28
C ASN A 96 1.21 14.18 -10.96
N THR A 97 2.55 14.07 -10.93
CA THR A 97 3.28 13.67 -9.74
C THR A 97 3.30 14.77 -8.67
N ASN A 98 3.06 16.02 -9.06
CA ASN A 98 3.07 17.12 -8.09
C ASN A 98 1.93 17.04 -7.09
N SER A 99 0.89 16.29 -7.40
CA SER A 99 -0.23 16.11 -6.48
C SER A 99 0.02 15.01 -5.45
N ILE A 100 1.16 14.32 -5.53
CA ILE A 100 1.47 13.22 -4.62
C ILE A 100 2.34 13.74 -3.49
N ASN A 101 1.77 13.77 -2.29
CA ASN A 101 2.45 14.30 -1.11
C ASN A 101 3.38 13.27 -0.48
N ARG A 102 4.45 13.74 0.16
CA ARG A 102 5.36 12.87 0.89
C ARG A 102 4.67 12.29 2.13
N PRO A 103 5.13 11.13 2.60
CA PRO A 103 4.54 10.52 3.80
C PRO A 103 4.71 11.41 5.03
N LYS A 104 3.76 11.30 5.96
CA LYS A 104 3.77 12.04 7.21
C LYS A 104 3.83 11.05 8.36
N TYR A 105 5.02 10.69 8.75
CA TYR A 105 5.25 9.60 9.70
C TYR A 105 4.79 9.91 11.12
N PHE A 106 4.58 11.18 11.43
CA PHE A 106 4.17 11.56 12.78
C PHE A 106 2.67 11.43 13.01
N LYS A 107 1.91 11.05 12.01
CA LYS A 107 0.48 10.87 12.15
C LYS A 107 0.18 9.61 12.98
N LYS A 108 -0.84 9.72 13.82
CA LYS A 108 -1.23 8.58 14.65
C LYS A 108 -1.76 7.41 13.83
N LYS A 109 -2.44 7.71 12.73
CA LYS A 109 -3.00 6.69 11.84
C LYS A 109 -2.11 6.54 10.64
N THR A 110 -1.15 5.67 10.76
CA THR A 110 -0.23 5.38 9.64
C THR A 110 -0.97 4.74 8.47
N SER A 111 -2.13 4.13 8.72
CA SER A 111 -2.97 3.61 7.64
C SER A 111 -3.47 4.71 6.71
N ASP A 112 -3.52 5.96 7.17
CA ASP A 112 -3.94 7.06 6.31
C ASP A 112 -2.95 7.28 5.18
N ASP A 113 -1.66 7.24 5.45
CA ASP A 113 -0.64 7.34 4.41
C ASP A 113 -0.74 6.18 3.44
N LEU A 114 -0.88 4.97 3.97
CA LEU A 114 -0.99 3.78 3.14
C LEU A 114 -2.20 3.87 2.22
N LYS A 115 -3.37 4.20 2.77
CA LYS A 115 -4.58 4.35 1.97
C LYS A 115 -4.44 5.45 0.93
N TYR A 116 -3.80 6.57 1.29
CA TYR A 116 -3.62 7.67 0.36
C TYR A 116 -2.87 7.21 -0.89
N TYR A 117 -1.75 6.53 -0.72
CA TYR A 117 -0.95 6.09 -1.86
C TYR A 117 -1.64 5.00 -2.67
N LEU A 118 -2.33 4.09 -2.00
CA LEU A 118 -3.06 3.04 -2.70
C LEU A 118 -4.21 3.63 -3.53
N ASN A 119 -4.90 4.63 -3.01
CA ASN A 119 -5.96 5.29 -3.76
C ASN A 119 -5.39 6.09 -4.95
N MET A 120 -4.22 6.68 -4.80
CA MET A 120 -3.56 7.34 -5.92
C MET A 120 -3.20 6.33 -7.00
N GLN A 121 -2.67 5.18 -6.61
CA GLN A 121 -2.37 4.11 -7.56
C GLN A 121 -3.63 3.63 -8.27
N LYS A 122 -4.73 3.50 -7.54
CA LYS A 122 -6.01 3.12 -8.13
C LYS A 122 -6.45 4.11 -9.20
N GLN A 123 -6.33 5.42 -8.92
CA GLN A 123 -6.67 6.44 -9.90
C GLN A 123 -5.80 6.33 -11.15
N ILE A 124 -4.51 6.07 -10.96
CA ILE A 124 -3.59 5.91 -12.09
C ILE A 124 -4.01 4.72 -12.96
N PHE A 125 -4.33 3.59 -12.32
CA PHE A 125 -4.79 2.41 -13.05
C PHE A 125 -6.09 2.68 -13.80
N GLU A 126 -7.02 3.39 -13.17
CA GLU A 126 -8.30 3.70 -13.80
C GLU A 126 -8.14 4.63 -15.00
N GLN A 127 -7.23 5.59 -14.91
CA GLN A 127 -6.97 6.49 -16.04
C GLN A 127 -6.21 5.82 -17.16
N ALA A 128 -5.36 4.85 -16.86
CA ALA A 128 -4.57 4.17 -17.88
C ALA A 128 -5.35 3.07 -18.59
N ALA A 129 -6.48 2.67 -18.06
CA ALA A 129 -7.26 1.57 -18.62
C ALA A 129 -7.93 1.93 -19.96
#